data_b3844f702dc5e20096187bbee22146d6
#
_entry.id   b3844f702dc5e20096187bbee22146d6
#
_cell.length_a   1.000
_cell.length_b   1.000
_cell.length_c   1.000
_cell.angle_alpha   90.00
_cell.angle_beta   90.00
_cell.angle_gamma   90.00
#
_symmetry.space_group_name_H-M   'P 1'
#
loop_
_entity.id
_entity.type
_entity.pdbx_description
1 polymer ?
#
loop_
_entity_poly.entity_id
_entity_poly.type
_entity_poly.pdbx_seq_one_letter_code
_entity_poly.pdbx_strand_id
1 'polypeptide(L)'
;SKYAALSDKINVEWIDPVLHPAALTEYDTSSNTIVVSCPDTEKTTTISFTDIIVYDQSSYYMTGQMQESQFDAEGQLTSAVNYVTSEETKKIYRTSGHGESTVSTSLSELFEKANLSMEELNLLMNSEIPEDCDLLFMYAPTTDITEDEKNTLSEYLKNGGKMMLISGAEDQETPNLDAFMEEYGLQMADGYIADTERAYQGNPYSFFPEINASGELGEGMSSNMVLLLNARGMVETDPARDTISVTPFMTTSENGFAVTEDKQEQGEYILGAVETEDEGRLTVISAPMMIDSQLTDAFTTVENL
;
A
#
# COMPACT_ATOMS: atom_id res chain seq x y z
N SER A 1 8.95 15.63 28.18
CA SER A 1 9.41 15.46 26.81
C SER A 1 9.15 16.74 26.00
N LYS A 2 9.92 16.99 24.94
CA LYS A 2 9.69 18.17 24.07
C LYS A 2 8.31 18.10 23.40
N TYR A 3 7.86 16.89 23.04
CA TYR A 3 6.58 16.67 22.42
C TYR A 3 5.40 17.04 23.35
N ALA A 4 5.46 16.65 24.62
CA ALA A 4 4.43 17.03 25.60
C ALA A 4 4.34 18.56 25.85
N ALA A 5 5.41 19.29 25.56
CA ALA A 5 5.41 20.75 25.69
C ALA A 5 4.70 21.49 24.54
N LEU A 6 4.30 20.77 23.48
CA LEU A 6 3.57 21.34 22.36
C LEU A 6 2.08 21.58 22.63
N SER A 7 1.52 20.91 23.65
CA SER A 7 0.10 21.06 23.98
C SER A 7 -0.16 20.76 25.48
N ASP A 8 -0.96 21.58 26.10
CA ASP A 8 -1.43 21.38 27.49
C ASP A 8 -2.40 20.15 27.62
N LYS A 9 -2.81 19.60 26.49
CA LYS A 9 -3.69 18.41 26.43
C LYS A 9 -2.90 17.09 26.47
N ILE A 10 -1.56 17.15 26.34
CA ILE A 10 -0.72 15.94 26.35
C ILE A 10 -0.14 15.75 27.75
N ASN A 11 -0.53 14.67 28.39
CA ASN A 11 0.04 14.21 29.67
C ASN A 11 1.01 13.08 29.43
N VAL A 12 2.16 13.10 30.12
CA VAL A 12 3.16 12.03 30.03
C VAL A 12 3.41 11.46 31.40
N GLU A 13 3.21 10.16 31.53
CA GLU A 13 3.52 9.38 32.72
C GLU A 13 4.61 8.37 32.41
N TRP A 14 5.53 8.18 33.38
CA TRP A 14 6.58 7.17 33.30
C TRP A 14 6.22 6.01 34.23
N ILE A 15 6.04 4.83 33.66
CA ILE A 15 5.71 3.62 34.40
C ILE A 15 6.91 2.67 34.36
N ASP A 16 7.43 2.31 35.53
CA ASP A 16 8.46 1.27 35.65
C ASP A 16 7.77 -0.10 35.65
N PRO A 17 7.95 -0.93 34.62
CA PRO A 17 7.28 -2.22 34.50
C PRO A 17 7.78 -3.24 35.55
N VAL A 18 8.92 -3.03 36.17
CA VAL A 18 9.40 -3.86 37.25
C VAL A 18 8.64 -3.60 38.56
N LEU A 19 8.28 -2.33 38.79
CA LEU A 19 7.48 -1.90 39.94
C LEU A 19 5.97 -2.06 39.71
N HIS A 20 5.54 -1.95 38.46
CA HIS A 20 4.13 -2.02 38.02
C HIS A 20 3.93 -3.03 36.89
N PRO A 21 4.15 -4.34 37.14
CA PRO A 21 4.06 -5.35 36.06
C PRO A 21 2.65 -5.50 35.47
N ALA A 22 1.62 -5.10 36.21
CA ALA A 22 0.23 -5.12 35.72
C ALA A 22 0.01 -4.19 34.52
N ALA A 23 0.77 -3.12 34.40
CA ALA A 23 0.66 -2.18 33.27
C ALA A 23 0.99 -2.84 31.93
N LEU A 24 1.93 -3.79 31.89
CA LEU A 24 2.24 -4.53 30.64
C LEU A 24 1.05 -5.38 30.16
N THR A 25 0.28 -5.94 31.09
CA THR A 25 -0.93 -6.72 30.77
C THR A 25 -2.11 -5.81 30.45
N GLU A 26 -2.25 -4.69 31.15
CA GLU A 26 -3.31 -3.73 30.95
C GLU A 26 -3.29 -3.11 29.55
N TYR A 27 -2.09 -2.81 29.04
CA TYR A 27 -1.90 -2.20 27.72
C TYR A 27 -1.49 -3.21 26.65
N ASP A 28 -1.52 -4.51 26.94
CA ASP A 28 -1.09 -5.60 26.05
C ASP A 28 0.25 -5.29 25.33
N THR A 29 1.27 -4.96 26.11
CA THR A 29 2.54 -4.47 25.58
C THR A 29 3.75 -5.04 26.30
N SER A 30 4.92 -4.75 25.77
CA SER A 30 6.22 -5.12 26.34
C SER A 30 6.95 -3.93 26.99
N SER A 31 8.06 -4.20 27.67
CA SER A 31 8.96 -3.14 28.16
C SER A 31 9.53 -2.32 26.99
N ASN A 32 9.88 -1.06 27.25
CA ASN A 32 10.40 -0.11 26.26
C ASN A 32 9.39 0.20 25.13
N THR A 33 8.14 0.37 25.51
CA THR A 33 7.06 0.77 24.62
C THR A 33 6.46 2.09 25.09
N ILE A 34 6.07 2.93 24.16
CA ILE A 34 5.26 4.13 24.42
C ILE A 34 3.81 3.74 24.18
N VAL A 35 2.98 3.95 25.19
CA VAL A 35 1.52 3.80 25.07
C VAL A 35 0.92 5.18 24.87
N VAL A 36 0.12 5.35 23.84
CA VAL A 36 -0.63 6.57 23.56
C VAL A 36 -2.12 6.26 23.68
N SER A 37 -2.84 7.00 24.51
CA SER A 37 -4.28 6.81 24.71
C SER A 37 -5.02 8.12 24.76
N CYS A 38 -6.26 8.13 24.32
CA CYS A 38 -7.17 9.26 24.40
C CYS A 38 -8.45 8.83 25.14
N PRO A 39 -8.75 9.41 26.33
CA PRO A 39 -9.95 9.05 27.08
C PRO A 39 -11.27 9.40 26.37
N ASP A 40 -11.26 10.44 25.52
CA ASP A 40 -12.46 10.91 24.83
C ASP A 40 -12.92 9.94 23.73
N THR A 41 -11.98 9.26 23.07
CA THR A 41 -12.25 8.28 22.00
C THR A 41 -12.17 6.84 22.49
N GLU A 42 -11.67 6.62 23.73
CA GLU A 42 -11.34 5.31 24.29
C GLU A 42 -10.29 4.51 23.47
N LYS A 43 -9.62 5.17 22.53
CA LYS A 43 -8.58 4.54 21.69
C LYS A 43 -7.23 4.53 22.38
N THR A 44 -6.49 3.44 22.15
CA THR A 44 -5.11 3.25 22.64
C THR A 44 -4.27 2.62 21.53
N THR A 45 -3.04 3.06 21.39
CA THR A 45 -2.04 2.43 20.50
C THR A 45 -0.67 2.40 21.16
N THR A 46 0.21 1.57 20.65
CA THR A 46 1.55 1.38 21.19
C THR A 46 2.61 1.65 20.12
N ILE A 47 3.74 2.21 20.53
CA ILE A 47 4.92 2.43 19.69
C ILE A 47 6.08 1.71 20.36
N SER A 48 6.65 0.71 19.71
CA SER A 48 7.86 0.06 20.17
C SER A 48 9.08 0.98 20.01
N PHE A 49 10.08 0.85 20.87
CA PHE A 49 11.34 1.58 20.70
C PHE A 49 12.08 1.18 19.42
N THR A 50 11.84 -0.03 18.93
CA THR A 50 12.38 -0.52 17.65
C THR A 50 11.78 0.18 16.44
N ASP A 51 10.53 0.66 16.52
CA ASP A 51 9.83 1.34 15.45
C ASP A 51 10.26 2.82 15.31
N ILE A 52 10.93 3.34 16.36
CA ILE A 52 11.44 4.71 16.39
C ILE A 52 12.84 4.81 15.77
N ILE A 53 13.60 3.72 15.78
CA ILE A 53 14.97 3.70 15.27
C ILE A 53 14.97 3.10 13.87
N VAL A 54 15.20 3.96 12.88
CA VAL A 54 15.37 3.53 11.49
C VAL A 54 16.82 3.15 11.27
N TYR A 55 17.06 1.95 10.76
CA TYR A 55 18.40 1.45 10.46
C TYR A 55 18.73 1.63 8.98
N ASP A 56 19.99 2.00 8.68
CA ASP A 56 20.50 2.00 7.30
C ASP A 56 20.79 0.56 6.87
N GLN A 57 19.95 0.07 6.02
CA GLN A 57 20.00 -1.31 5.51
C GLN A 57 21.06 -1.48 4.43
N SER A 58 21.41 -0.41 3.69
CA SER A 58 22.48 -0.45 2.70
C SER A 58 23.83 -0.80 3.37
N SER A 59 24.04 -0.32 4.59
CA SER A 59 25.20 -0.67 5.41
C SER A 59 25.23 -2.14 5.82
N TYR A 60 24.08 -2.75 6.10
CA TYR A 60 24.00 -4.16 6.43
C TYR A 60 24.44 -5.06 5.27
N TYR A 61 23.99 -4.74 4.04
CA TYR A 61 24.41 -5.50 2.85
C TYR A 61 25.90 -5.35 2.50
N MET A 62 26.49 -4.19 2.81
CA MET A 62 27.91 -3.91 2.53
C MET A 62 28.84 -4.37 3.64
N THR A 63 28.44 -4.34 4.89
CA THR A 63 29.33 -4.53 6.05
C THR A 63 28.88 -5.64 7.01
N GLY A 64 27.65 -6.15 6.87
CA GLY A 64 27.03 -7.09 7.80
C GLY A 64 26.66 -6.47 9.17
N GLN A 65 26.69 -5.13 9.27
CA GLN A 65 26.35 -4.41 10.50
C GLN A 65 25.21 -3.44 10.23
N MET A 66 24.17 -3.48 11.07
CA MET A 66 23.12 -2.46 11.07
C MET A 66 23.67 -1.16 11.65
N GLN A 67 23.50 -0.06 10.93
CA GLN A 67 23.78 1.30 11.42
C GLN A 67 22.47 2.04 11.60
N GLU A 68 22.33 2.71 12.74
CA GLU A 68 21.21 3.62 12.97
C GLU A 68 21.33 4.80 11.99
N SER A 69 20.30 5.00 11.16
CA SER A 69 20.29 6.07 10.15
C SER A 69 19.44 7.25 10.57
N GLN A 70 18.30 6.98 11.21
CA GLN A 70 17.34 8.01 11.57
C GLN A 70 16.62 7.68 12.88
N PHE A 71 16.13 8.72 13.56
CA PHE A 71 15.30 8.62 14.76
C PHE A 71 13.95 9.27 14.47
N ASP A 72 12.92 8.46 14.21
CA ASP A 72 11.58 8.90 13.80
C ASP A 72 10.56 8.95 14.96
N ALA A 73 10.97 9.42 16.12
CA ALA A 73 10.05 9.54 17.26
C ALA A 73 8.92 10.57 17.04
N GLU A 74 9.17 11.61 16.23
CA GLU A 74 8.17 12.64 15.96
C GLU A 74 7.07 12.12 15.03
N GLY A 75 7.43 11.46 13.94
CA GLY A 75 6.49 10.85 13.01
C GLY A 75 5.62 9.81 13.70
N GLN A 76 6.23 8.87 14.40
CA GLN A 76 5.53 7.82 15.15
C GLN A 76 4.55 8.38 16.21
N LEU A 77 5.00 9.36 17.00
CA LEU A 77 4.14 9.99 18.00
C LEU A 77 3.00 10.80 17.37
N THR A 78 3.25 11.49 16.26
CA THR A 78 2.22 12.27 15.55
C THR A 78 1.16 11.35 14.97
N SER A 79 1.56 10.25 14.34
CA SER A 79 0.63 9.23 13.82
C SER A 79 -0.20 8.61 14.94
N ALA A 80 0.43 8.24 16.06
CA ALA A 80 -0.25 7.67 17.21
C ALA A 80 -1.26 8.65 17.84
N VAL A 81 -0.91 9.93 17.96
CA VAL A 81 -1.83 10.96 18.45
C VAL A 81 -2.99 11.16 17.50
N ASN A 82 -2.73 11.24 16.20
CA ASN A 82 -3.79 11.34 15.19
C ASN A 82 -4.76 10.16 15.27
N TYR A 83 -4.22 8.94 15.39
CA TYR A 83 -5.03 7.73 15.54
C TYR A 83 -5.94 7.80 16.77
N VAL A 84 -5.39 8.06 17.95
CA VAL A 84 -6.20 8.02 19.19
C VAL A 84 -7.16 9.21 19.32
N THR A 85 -6.91 10.33 18.66
CA THR A 85 -7.79 11.51 18.71
C THR A 85 -8.82 11.57 17.59
N SER A 86 -8.69 10.72 16.55
CA SER A 86 -9.65 10.70 15.45
C SER A 86 -10.95 10.02 15.86
N GLU A 87 -12.07 10.72 15.71
CA GLU A 87 -13.42 10.17 15.92
C GLU A 87 -13.93 9.44 14.67
N GLU A 88 -13.41 9.80 13.50
CA GLU A 88 -13.80 9.21 12.23
C GLU A 88 -12.94 8.00 11.91
N THR A 89 -13.58 6.87 11.64
CA THR A 89 -12.96 5.67 11.09
C THR A 89 -13.32 5.62 9.62
N LYS A 90 -12.32 5.66 8.73
CA LYS A 90 -12.54 5.47 7.30
C LYS A 90 -12.72 4.00 6.99
N LYS A 91 -13.58 3.72 6.01
CA LYS A 91 -13.91 2.36 5.62
C LYS A 91 -13.30 1.98 4.29
N ILE A 92 -12.57 0.85 4.32
CA ILE A 92 -12.10 0.16 3.13
C ILE A 92 -13.05 -1.00 2.87
N TYR A 93 -13.60 -1.09 1.67
CA TYR A 93 -14.30 -2.26 1.21
C TYR A 93 -13.39 -3.08 0.31
N ARG A 94 -12.98 -4.26 0.80
CA ARG A 94 -12.23 -5.22 0.00
C ARG A 94 -13.19 -6.05 -0.84
N THR A 95 -12.96 -6.08 -2.16
CA THR A 95 -13.77 -6.92 -3.05
C THR A 95 -13.56 -8.41 -2.79
N SER A 96 -14.57 -9.19 -3.10
CA SER A 96 -14.54 -10.65 -3.06
C SER A 96 -15.47 -11.24 -4.13
N GLY A 97 -15.24 -12.50 -4.48
CA GLY A 97 -16.00 -13.22 -5.49
C GLY A 97 -15.22 -13.57 -6.75
N HIS A 98 -14.04 -12.95 -6.94
CA HIS A 98 -13.19 -13.16 -8.12
C HIS A 98 -11.84 -13.82 -7.75
N GLY A 99 -11.79 -14.54 -6.62
CA GLY A 99 -10.59 -15.23 -6.16
C GLY A 99 -9.48 -14.27 -5.71
N GLU A 100 -9.86 -13.12 -5.22
CA GLU A 100 -8.92 -12.11 -4.71
C GLU A 100 -8.03 -12.66 -3.61
N SER A 101 -6.80 -12.17 -3.58
CA SER A 101 -5.84 -12.48 -2.53
C SER A 101 -6.28 -11.95 -1.17
N THR A 102 -5.88 -12.66 -0.12
CA THR A 102 -6.13 -12.21 1.26
C THR A 102 -5.06 -11.21 1.68
N VAL A 103 -5.48 -10.25 2.48
CA VAL A 103 -4.59 -9.27 3.10
C VAL A 103 -3.82 -9.93 4.24
N SER A 104 -2.52 -9.66 4.37
CA SER A 104 -1.70 -10.17 5.48
C SER A 104 -2.14 -9.59 6.83
N THR A 105 -1.80 -10.28 7.91
CA THR A 105 -2.05 -9.76 9.27
C THR A 105 -1.33 -8.44 9.49
N SER A 106 -0.08 -8.34 9.04
CA SER A 106 0.74 -7.12 9.18
C SER A 106 0.09 -5.92 8.49
N LEU A 107 -0.45 -6.11 7.25
CA LEU A 107 -1.16 -5.04 6.55
C LEU A 107 -2.49 -4.68 7.23
N SER A 108 -3.22 -5.67 7.75
CA SER A 108 -4.45 -5.42 8.51
C SER A 108 -4.18 -4.58 9.77
N GLU A 109 -3.10 -4.90 10.50
CA GLU A 109 -2.68 -4.13 11.67
C GLU A 109 -2.27 -2.69 11.32
N LEU A 110 -1.65 -2.48 10.14
CA LEU A 110 -1.33 -1.13 9.66
C LEU A 110 -2.59 -0.33 9.36
N PHE A 111 -3.60 -0.94 8.75
CA PHE A 111 -4.88 -0.29 8.51
C PHE A 111 -5.58 0.08 9.82
N GLU A 112 -5.59 -0.83 10.81
CA GLU A 112 -6.15 -0.53 12.13
C GLU A 112 -5.40 0.62 12.81
N LYS A 113 -4.06 0.63 12.77
CA LYS A 113 -3.22 1.72 13.30
C LYS A 113 -3.47 3.06 12.58
N ALA A 114 -3.82 3.01 11.30
CA ALA A 114 -4.19 4.19 10.51
C ALA A 114 -5.66 4.62 10.68
N ASN A 115 -6.40 3.97 11.59
CA ASN A 115 -7.83 4.18 11.81
C ASN A 115 -8.69 3.88 10.57
N LEU A 116 -8.30 2.84 9.83
CA LEU A 116 -9.02 2.31 8.69
C LEU A 116 -9.67 0.99 9.08
N SER A 117 -10.97 0.86 8.91
CA SER A 117 -11.66 -0.44 9.05
C SER A 117 -11.80 -1.11 7.69
N MET A 118 -11.67 -2.43 7.64
CA MET A 118 -11.85 -3.18 6.40
C MET A 118 -13.06 -4.10 6.51
N GLU A 119 -13.95 -3.98 5.53
CA GLU A 119 -15.11 -4.85 5.35
C GLU A 119 -15.02 -5.56 3.99
N GLU A 120 -15.65 -6.72 3.88
CA GLU A 120 -15.70 -7.47 2.61
C GLU A 120 -16.94 -7.09 1.81
N LEU A 121 -16.78 -6.85 0.51
CA LEU A 121 -17.84 -6.54 -0.43
C LEU A 121 -17.82 -7.52 -1.62
N ASN A 122 -18.84 -8.34 -1.73
CA ASN A 122 -19.01 -9.20 -2.88
C ASN A 122 -19.88 -8.49 -3.93
N LEU A 123 -19.27 -8.03 -5.02
CA LEU A 123 -19.95 -7.29 -6.08
C LEU A 123 -20.94 -8.14 -6.89
N LEU A 124 -20.72 -9.46 -6.98
CA LEU A 124 -21.69 -10.37 -7.61
C LEU A 124 -23.01 -10.46 -6.83
N MET A 125 -22.96 -10.23 -5.53
CA MET A 125 -24.14 -10.29 -4.65
C MET A 125 -24.73 -8.90 -4.35
N ASN A 126 -23.93 -7.85 -4.50
CA ASN A 126 -24.30 -6.48 -4.21
C ASN A 126 -24.12 -5.64 -5.48
N SER A 127 -25.20 -5.12 -6.02
CA SER A 127 -25.19 -4.31 -7.24
C SER A 127 -24.67 -2.87 -7.04
N GLU A 128 -24.45 -2.46 -5.80
CA GLU A 128 -24.05 -1.10 -5.44
C GLU A 128 -22.89 -1.13 -4.44
N ILE A 129 -21.98 -0.16 -4.57
CA ILE A 129 -20.92 0.08 -3.60
C ILE A 129 -21.51 0.96 -2.48
N PRO A 130 -21.29 0.61 -1.19
CA PRO A 130 -21.85 1.37 -0.06
C PRO A 130 -21.45 2.85 -0.09
N GLU A 131 -22.37 3.74 0.29
CA GLU A 131 -22.13 5.20 0.32
C GLU A 131 -21.02 5.61 1.32
N ASP A 132 -20.77 4.78 2.33
CA ASP A 132 -19.73 4.97 3.33
C ASP A 132 -18.37 4.33 2.93
N CYS A 133 -18.21 3.98 1.66
CA CYS A 133 -16.97 3.47 1.10
C CYS A 133 -15.96 4.61 0.88
N ASP A 134 -14.95 4.72 1.73
CA ASP A 134 -13.85 5.67 1.55
C ASP A 134 -12.82 5.18 0.54
N LEU A 135 -12.64 3.86 0.44
CA LEU A 135 -11.75 3.20 -0.52
C LEU A 135 -12.27 1.80 -0.88
N LEU A 136 -12.45 1.56 -2.16
CA LEU A 136 -12.66 0.21 -2.69
C LEU A 136 -11.32 -0.42 -2.99
N PHE A 137 -11.05 -1.61 -2.46
CA PHE A 137 -9.78 -2.30 -2.61
C PHE A 137 -9.96 -3.65 -3.28
N MET A 138 -9.42 -3.81 -4.49
CA MET A 138 -9.37 -5.07 -5.23
C MET A 138 -7.95 -5.59 -5.28
N TYR A 139 -7.71 -6.75 -4.66
CA TYR A 139 -6.36 -7.29 -4.52
C TYR A 139 -6.18 -8.60 -5.29
N ALA A 140 -5.45 -8.54 -6.38
CA ALA A 140 -5.02 -9.66 -7.20
C ALA A 140 -6.16 -10.65 -7.53
N PRO A 141 -7.23 -10.22 -8.21
CA PRO A 141 -8.30 -11.13 -8.63
C PRO A 141 -7.73 -12.18 -9.58
N THR A 142 -8.22 -13.42 -9.47
CA THR A 142 -7.80 -14.55 -10.30
C THR A 142 -8.86 -14.96 -11.34
N THR A 143 -10.03 -14.35 -11.30
CA THR A 143 -11.08 -14.49 -12.31
C THR A 143 -11.64 -13.14 -12.70
N ASP A 144 -12.16 -13.05 -13.92
CA ASP A 144 -12.65 -11.79 -14.46
C ASP A 144 -13.91 -11.29 -13.75
N ILE A 145 -14.09 -9.98 -13.74
CA ILE A 145 -15.32 -9.33 -13.34
C ILE A 145 -16.37 -9.42 -14.46
N THR A 146 -17.62 -9.28 -14.13
CA THR A 146 -18.70 -9.19 -15.12
C THR A 146 -18.76 -7.79 -15.75
N GLU A 147 -19.44 -7.67 -16.89
CA GLU A 147 -19.69 -6.37 -17.52
C GLU A 147 -20.51 -5.44 -16.62
N ASP A 148 -21.45 -5.98 -15.85
CA ASP A 148 -22.27 -5.20 -14.92
C ASP A 148 -21.41 -4.66 -13.77
N GLU A 149 -20.48 -5.45 -13.23
CA GLU A 149 -19.53 -5.00 -12.21
C GLU A 149 -18.57 -3.94 -12.76
N LYS A 150 -18.06 -4.11 -13.96
CA LYS A 150 -17.26 -3.09 -14.64
C LYS A 150 -18.01 -1.76 -14.72
N ASN A 151 -19.28 -1.80 -15.11
CA ASN A 151 -20.11 -0.59 -15.18
C ASN A 151 -20.31 0.03 -13.78
N THR A 152 -20.53 -0.79 -12.74
CA THR A 152 -20.65 -0.34 -11.35
C THR A 152 -19.36 0.35 -10.87
N LEU A 153 -18.19 -0.22 -11.17
CA LEU A 153 -16.88 0.38 -10.84
C LEU A 153 -16.67 1.72 -11.56
N SER A 154 -16.98 1.78 -12.86
CA SER A 154 -16.85 3.00 -13.64
C SER A 154 -17.81 4.09 -13.14
N GLU A 155 -19.04 3.75 -12.77
CA GLU A 155 -19.99 4.69 -12.18
C GLU A 155 -19.54 5.18 -10.80
N TYR A 156 -19.02 4.29 -9.96
CA TYR A 156 -18.49 4.65 -8.65
C TYR A 156 -17.36 5.68 -8.77
N LEU A 157 -16.40 5.48 -9.67
CA LEU A 157 -15.31 6.42 -9.89
C LEU A 157 -15.80 7.76 -10.46
N LYS A 158 -16.72 7.75 -11.43
CA LYS A 158 -17.32 8.97 -11.98
C LYS A 158 -18.07 9.81 -10.94
N ASN A 159 -18.58 9.16 -9.89
CA ASN A 159 -19.24 9.82 -8.77
C ASN A 159 -18.29 10.23 -7.64
N GLY A 160 -16.98 10.26 -7.88
CA GLY A 160 -15.98 10.70 -6.92
C GLY A 160 -15.43 9.59 -6.03
N GLY A 161 -15.73 8.33 -6.33
CA GLY A 161 -15.22 7.16 -5.61
C GLY A 161 -13.71 7.01 -5.72
N LYS A 162 -13.12 6.29 -4.77
CA LYS A 162 -11.69 5.99 -4.74
C LYS A 162 -11.49 4.49 -4.77
N MET A 163 -10.66 4.01 -5.69
CA MET A 163 -10.35 2.60 -5.83
C MET A 163 -8.86 2.36 -5.91
N MET A 164 -8.40 1.31 -5.25
CA MET A 164 -7.07 0.74 -5.44
C MET A 164 -7.22 -0.66 -6.03
N LEU A 165 -6.60 -0.86 -7.17
CA LEU A 165 -6.50 -2.14 -7.85
C LEU A 165 -5.05 -2.58 -7.85
N ILE A 166 -4.76 -3.71 -7.22
CA ILE A 166 -3.51 -4.43 -7.46
C ILE A 166 -3.85 -5.56 -8.44
N SER A 167 -3.27 -5.51 -9.64
CA SER A 167 -3.61 -6.47 -10.69
C SER A 167 -3.18 -7.90 -10.33
N GLY A 168 -3.85 -8.88 -10.90
CA GLY A 168 -3.51 -10.30 -10.74
C GLY A 168 -2.27 -10.75 -11.53
N ALA A 169 -1.99 -12.04 -11.50
CA ALA A 169 -0.89 -12.65 -12.24
C ALA A 169 -1.19 -12.71 -13.75
N GLU A 170 -0.13 -12.86 -14.57
CA GLU A 170 -0.21 -12.86 -16.04
C GLU A 170 -1.09 -13.98 -16.63
N ASP A 171 -1.12 -15.13 -15.98
CA ASP A 171 -1.86 -16.30 -16.45
C ASP A 171 -3.37 -16.23 -16.25
N GLN A 172 -3.87 -15.09 -15.77
CA GLN A 172 -5.29 -14.84 -15.56
C GLN A 172 -5.89 -14.09 -16.75
N GLU A 173 -6.93 -14.68 -17.36
CA GLU A 173 -7.71 -13.99 -18.40
C GLU A 173 -8.80 -13.13 -17.74
N THR A 174 -8.64 -11.79 -17.81
CA THR A 174 -9.52 -10.82 -17.18
C THR A 174 -9.98 -9.73 -18.17
N PRO A 175 -10.65 -10.11 -19.29
CA PRO A 175 -10.94 -9.18 -20.37
C PRO A 175 -11.84 -7.99 -19.96
N ASN A 176 -12.76 -8.14 -19.01
CA ASN A 176 -13.58 -7.03 -18.55
C ASN A 176 -12.79 -6.11 -17.61
N LEU A 177 -11.93 -6.67 -16.75
CA LEU A 177 -11.04 -5.88 -15.91
C LEU A 177 -9.99 -5.13 -16.75
N ASP A 178 -9.44 -5.79 -17.77
CA ASP A 178 -8.52 -5.16 -18.72
C ASP A 178 -9.21 -4.01 -19.46
N ALA A 179 -10.44 -4.23 -19.96
CA ALA A 179 -11.24 -3.18 -20.58
C ALA A 179 -11.59 -2.03 -19.63
N PHE A 180 -11.77 -2.30 -18.34
CA PHE A 180 -11.92 -1.27 -17.31
C PHE A 180 -10.64 -0.44 -17.17
N MET A 181 -9.48 -1.07 -17.10
CA MET A 181 -8.20 -0.36 -17.04
C MET A 181 -7.94 0.47 -18.31
N GLU A 182 -8.24 -0.08 -19.50
CA GLU A 182 -8.12 0.65 -20.78
C GLU A 182 -9.05 1.87 -20.84
N GLU A 183 -10.26 1.78 -20.26
CA GLU A 183 -11.18 2.95 -20.15
C GLU A 183 -10.49 4.11 -19.41
N TYR A 184 -9.63 3.81 -18.44
CA TYR A 184 -8.88 4.77 -17.63
C TYR A 184 -7.47 5.06 -18.17
N GLY A 185 -7.11 4.54 -19.33
CA GLY A 185 -5.88 4.88 -20.06
C GLY A 185 -4.68 4.01 -19.71
N LEU A 186 -4.90 2.80 -19.18
CA LEU A 186 -3.84 1.83 -18.89
C LEU A 186 -4.12 0.50 -19.59
N GLN A 187 -3.12 -0.03 -20.27
CA GLN A 187 -3.15 -1.37 -20.86
C GLN A 187 -2.05 -2.25 -20.27
N MET A 188 -2.40 -3.47 -19.89
CA MET A 188 -1.42 -4.46 -19.43
C MET A 188 -0.50 -4.88 -20.58
N ALA A 189 0.80 -4.89 -20.33
CA ALA A 189 1.77 -5.50 -21.23
C ALA A 189 1.76 -7.03 -21.07
N ASP A 190 2.12 -7.74 -22.15
CA ASP A 190 2.26 -9.18 -22.11
C ASP A 190 3.50 -9.60 -21.31
N GLY A 191 3.37 -10.65 -20.52
CA GLY A 191 4.47 -11.27 -19.78
C GLY A 191 4.81 -10.57 -18.46
N TYR A 192 5.95 -10.99 -17.92
CA TYR A 192 6.52 -10.44 -16.69
C TYR A 192 7.60 -9.42 -16.98
N ILE A 193 7.72 -8.45 -16.08
CA ILE A 193 8.76 -7.43 -16.20
C ILE A 193 10.07 -7.93 -15.62
N ALA A 194 11.13 -7.70 -16.40
CA ALA A 194 12.51 -7.86 -15.99
C ALA A 194 13.24 -6.52 -16.08
N ASP A 195 13.96 -6.12 -15.04
CA ASP A 195 14.82 -4.94 -15.04
C ASP A 195 16.23 -5.32 -14.58
N THR A 196 17.18 -5.32 -15.53
CA THR A 196 18.55 -5.74 -15.26
C THR A 196 19.40 -4.66 -14.58
N GLU A 197 19.02 -3.40 -14.73
CA GLU A 197 19.72 -2.26 -14.11
C GLU A 197 19.45 -2.19 -12.62
N ARG A 198 18.23 -2.54 -12.22
CA ARG A 198 17.74 -2.39 -10.85
C ARG A 198 17.51 -3.72 -10.15
N ALA A 199 18.09 -4.78 -10.72
CA ALA A 199 17.93 -6.16 -10.25
C ALA A 199 18.43 -6.37 -8.81
N TYR A 200 17.58 -6.96 -7.97
CA TYR A 200 17.96 -7.41 -6.64
C TYR A 200 18.75 -8.72 -6.72
N GLN A 201 19.98 -8.72 -6.18
CA GLN A 201 20.86 -9.88 -6.15
C GLN A 201 21.11 -10.53 -7.54
N GLY A 202 21.01 -9.74 -8.61
CA GLY A 202 21.23 -10.20 -9.99
C GLY A 202 20.03 -10.96 -10.60
N ASN A 203 18.90 -11.03 -9.93
CA ASN A 203 17.67 -11.56 -10.50
C ASN A 203 16.83 -10.41 -11.12
N PRO A 204 16.70 -10.34 -12.45
CA PRO A 204 16.01 -9.23 -13.11
C PRO A 204 14.49 -9.21 -12.88
N TYR A 205 13.88 -10.32 -12.45
CA TYR A 205 12.46 -10.38 -12.07
C TYR A 205 12.21 -9.98 -10.61
N SER A 206 13.28 -9.68 -9.88
CA SER A 206 13.25 -9.13 -8.52
C SER A 206 14.03 -7.83 -8.55
N PHE A 207 13.36 -6.70 -8.53
CA PHE A 207 14.01 -5.40 -8.74
C PHE A 207 13.37 -4.27 -7.93
N PHE A 208 14.10 -3.17 -7.80
CA PHE A 208 13.63 -1.94 -7.20
C PHE A 208 13.13 -1.00 -8.29
N PRO A 209 11.83 -0.64 -8.34
CA PRO A 209 11.32 0.29 -9.34
C PRO A 209 11.87 1.71 -9.15
N GLU A 210 11.70 2.53 -10.16
CA GLU A 210 11.83 3.98 -10.02
C GLU A 210 10.53 4.54 -9.45
N ILE A 211 10.63 5.27 -8.35
CA ILE A 211 9.48 5.85 -7.67
C ILE A 211 9.53 7.37 -7.80
N ASN A 212 8.55 7.91 -8.48
CA ASN A 212 8.38 9.34 -8.73
C ASN A 212 7.12 9.87 -8.02
N ALA A 213 6.89 9.38 -6.79
CA ALA A 213 5.79 9.85 -5.97
C ALA A 213 6.07 11.27 -5.47
N SER A 214 5.16 12.20 -5.76
CA SER A 214 5.25 13.60 -5.32
C SER A 214 3.91 14.05 -4.72
N GLY A 215 3.93 15.10 -3.91
CA GLY A 215 2.73 15.58 -3.20
C GLY A 215 2.16 14.53 -2.26
N GLU A 216 0.86 14.37 -2.25
CA GLU A 216 0.15 13.44 -1.36
C GLU A 216 0.59 11.97 -1.51
N LEU A 217 0.98 11.55 -2.72
CA LEU A 217 1.48 10.19 -2.96
C LEU A 217 2.85 9.93 -2.34
N GLY A 218 3.65 10.97 -2.15
CA GLY A 218 4.99 10.88 -1.55
C GLY A 218 5.00 11.17 -0.05
N GLU A 219 3.90 11.67 0.50
CA GLU A 219 3.79 11.94 1.93
C GLU A 219 3.79 10.64 2.73
N GLY A 220 4.72 10.53 3.66
CA GLY A 220 4.86 9.33 4.51
C GLY A 220 5.78 8.24 3.96
N MET A 221 6.29 8.37 2.74
CA MET A 221 7.32 7.46 2.24
C MET A 221 8.67 7.80 2.87
N SER A 222 9.22 6.89 3.67
CA SER A 222 10.51 7.08 4.34
C SER A 222 11.69 6.69 3.44
N SER A 223 11.49 5.79 2.49
CA SER A 223 12.46 5.40 1.48
C SER A 223 11.80 4.95 0.17
N ASN A 224 12.61 4.85 -0.88
CA ASN A 224 12.19 4.33 -2.18
C ASN A 224 12.58 2.85 -2.34
N MET A 225 12.75 2.13 -1.23
CA MET A 225 13.20 0.73 -1.23
C MET A 225 12.02 -0.26 -1.29
N VAL A 226 11.17 -0.10 -2.27
CA VAL A 226 10.11 -1.07 -2.58
C VAL A 226 10.69 -2.17 -3.47
N LEU A 227 10.61 -3.42 -3.03
CA LEU A 227 11.04 -4.57 -3.83
C LEU A 227 9.84 -5.17 -4.56
N LEU A 228 9.96 -5.33 -5.87
CA LEU A 228 8.97 -6.01 -6.68
C LEU A 228 9.46 -7.39 -7.09
N LEU A 229 8.56 -8.37 -7.04
CA LEU A 229 8.79 -9.73 -7.52
C LEU A 229 7.74 -10.06 -8.58
N ASN A 230 8.20 -10.57 -9.73
CA ASN A 230 7.32 -11.01 -10.81
C ASN A 230 6.22 -9.98 -11.15
N ALA A 231 6.60 -8.71 -11.23
CA ALA A 231 5.68 -7.65 -11.60
C ALA A 231 5.26 -7.77 -13.06
N ARG A 232 4.05 -7.33 -13.37
CA ARG A 232 3.60 -7.07 -14.74
C ARG A 232 3.88 -5.63 -15.11
N GLY A 233 3.88 -5.32 -16.40
CA GLY A 233 4.00 -3.95 -16.88
C GLY A 233 2.68 -3.41 -17.38
N MET A 234 2.57 -2.09 -17.39
CA MET A 234 1.49 -1.37 -18.05
C MET A 234 2.08 -0.36 -19.02
N VAL A 235 1.31 -0.03 -20.03
CA VAL A 235 1.58 1.08 -20.97
C VAL A 235 0.43 2.05 -20.93
N GLU A 236 0.73 3.34 -21.07
CA GLU A 236 -0.30 4.38 -21.19
C GLU A 236 -0.97 4.31 -22.57
N THR A 237 -2.27 4.44 -22.58
CA THR A 237 -3.11 4.50 -23.77
C THR A 237 -4.00 5.74 -23.72
N ASP A 238 -4.68 6.05 -24.82
CA ASP A 238 -5.66 7.13 -24.82
C ASP A 238 -6.87 6.72 -23.96
N PRO A 239 -7.17 7.42 -22.85
CA PRO A 239 -8.33 7.09 -22.02
C PRO A 239 -9.64 7.34 -22.77
N ALA A 240 -10.70 6.67 -22.35
CA ALA A 240 -12.00 6.77 -23.00
C ALA A 240 -12.63 8.17 -22.92
N ARG A 241 -12.13 9.03 -22.04
CA ARG A 241 -12.62 10.40 -21.82
C ARG A 241 -11.48 11.38 -21.61
N ASP A 242 -11.56 12.54 -22.23
CA ASP A 242 -10.56 13.63 -22.12
C ASP A 242 -10.44 14.21 -20.70
N THR A 243 -11.38 13.89 -19.81
CA THR A 243 -11.37 14.30 -18.39
C THR A 243 -10.46 13.44 -17.52
N ILE A 244 -10.02 12.28 -18.01
CA ILE A 244 -9.15 11.37 -17.28
C ILE A 244 -7.70 11.78 -17.46
N SER A 245 -6.98 11.88 -16.35
CA SER A 245 -5.52 12.07 -16.31
C SER A 245 -4.83 10.85 -15.74
N VAL A 246 -3.80 10.36 -16.43
CA VAL A 246 -2.94 9.26 -15.97
C VAL A 246 -1.64 9.86 -15.41
N THR A 247 -1.25 9.44 -14.22
CA THR A 247 -0.01 9.90 -13.58
C THR A 247 0.77 8.69 -13.07
N PRO A 248 1.76 8.20 -13.84
CA PRO A 248 2.66 7.16 -13.37
C PRO A 248 3.48 7.64 -12.16
N PHE A 249 3.54 6.84 -11.10
CA PHE A 249 4.37 7.13 -9.93
C PHE A 249 5.43 6.06 -9.68
N MET A 250 5.30 4.91 -10.34
CA MET A 250 6.25 3.81 -10.24
C MET A 250 6.48 3.20 -11.63
N THR A 251 7.74 3.14 -12.06
CA THR A 251 8.14 2.64 -13.40
C THR A 251 9.35 1.73 -13.31
N THR A 252 9.65 1.02 -14.40
CA THR A 252 10.97 0.40 -14.61
C THR A 252 12.01 1.46 -14.96
N SER A 253 13.27 1.08 -15.04
CA SER A 253 14.25 1.85 -15.82
C SER A 253 13.91 1.87 -17.31
N GLU A 254 14.55 2.76 -18.09
CA GLU A 254 14.44 2.78 -19.56
C GLU A 254 14.88 1.45 -20.23
N ASN A 255 15.62 0.61 -19.50
CA ASN A 255 16.10 -0.70 -19.91
C ASN A 255 15.28 -1.86 -19.30
N GLY A 256 14.03 -1.61 -18.97
CA GLY A 256 13.06 -2.65 -18.61
C GLY A 256 12.71 -3.54 -19.82
N PHE A 257 12.24 -4.73 -19.54
CA PHE A 257 11.76 -5.67 -20.56
C PHE A 257 10.45 -6.30 -20.12
N ALA A 258 9.47 -6.36 -21.02
CA ALA A 258 8.35 -7.28 -20.91
C ALA A 258 8.75 -8.62 -21.55
N VAL A 259 8.63 -9.70 -20.82
CA VAL A 259 9.17 -11.01 -21.18
C VAL A 259 8.06 -12.05 -21.16
N THR A 260 7.80 -12.65 -22.32
CA THR A 260 6.98 -13.85 -22.49
C THR A 260 7.85 -15.05 -22.83
N GLU A 261 7.26 -16.25 -23.00
CA GLU A 261 8.03 -17.43 -23.45
C GLU A 261 8.71 -17.21 -24.83
N ASP A 262 8.07 -16.47 -25.72
CA ASP A 262 8.49 -16.31 -27.11
C ASP A 262 9.10 -14.96 -27.45
N LYS A 263 8.95 -13.94 -26.57
CA LYS A 263 9.25 -12.55 -26.91
C LYS A 263 9.85 -11.79 -25.72
N GLN A 264 10.72 -10.84 -26.06
CA GLN A 264 11.19 -9.82 -25.11
C GLN A 264 11.04 -8.45 -25.80
N GLU A 265 10.34 -7.55 -25.14
CA GLU A 265 10.15 -6.18 -25.59
C GLU A 265 10.81 -5.22 -24.61
N GLN A 266 11.81 -4.47 -25.09
CA GLN A 266 12.48 -3.46 -24.31
C GLN A 266 11.65 -2.18 -24.27
N GLY A 267 11.53 -1.58 -23.10
CA GLY A 267 10.87 -0.30 -22.88
C GLY A 267 10.83 0.09 -21.42
N GLU A 268 10.41 1.31 -21.17
CA GLU A 268 9.98 1.75 -19.85
C GLU A 268 8.52 1.31 -19.65
N TYR A 269 8.24 0.65 -18.54
CA TYR A 269 6.90 0.16 -18.20
C TYR A 269 6.41 0.81 -16.92
N ILE A 270 5.14 1.16 -16.91
CA ILE A 270 4.44 1.61 -15.71
C ILE A 270 4.18 0.39 -14.83
N LEU A 271 4.46 0.53 -13.53
CA LEU A 271 4.24 -0.48 -12.50
C LEU A 271 3.21 -0.01 -11.46
N GLY A 272 3.03 1.29 -11.38
CA GLY A 272 1.99 1.94 -10.60
C GLY A 272 1.63 3.29 -11.16
N ALA A 273 0.32 3.56 -11.28
CA ALA A 273 -0.21 4.85 -11.74
C ALA A 273 -1.44 5.25 -10.92
N VAL A 274 -1.72 6.55 -10.95
CA VAL A 274 -2.97 7.13 -10.46
C VAL A 274 -3.68 7.78 -11.62
N GLU A 275 -4.90 7.36 -11.84
CA GLU A 275 -5.85 7.94 -12.77
C GLU A 275 -6.84 8.79 -11.99
N THR A 276 -7.09 10.00 -12.46
CA THR A 276 -8.05 10.92 -11.85
C THR A 276 -9.08 11.37 -12.87
N GLU A 277 -10.35 11.37 -12.44
CA GLU A 277 -11.46 11.92 -13.20
C GLU A 277 -12.32 12.74 -12.21
N ASP A 278 -12.31 14.08 -12.33
CA ASP A 278 -12.93 14.99 -11.37
C ASP A 278 -12.45 14.70 -9.92
N GLU A 279 -13.33 14.23 -9.04
CA GLU A 279 -13.01 13.83 -7.67
C GLU A 279 -12.68 12.33 -7.53
N GLY A 280 -12.95 11.55 -8.58
CA GLY A 280 -12.69 10.12 -8.62
C GLY A 280 -11.22 9.82 -8.77
N ARG A 281 -10.78 8.72 -8.14
CA ARG A 281 -9.38 8.29 -8.19
C ARG A 281 -9.31 6.78 -8.30
N LEU A 282 -8.63 6.31 -9.34
CA LEU A 282 -8.20 4.92 -9.48
C LEU A 282 -6.68 4.85 -9.28
N THR A 283 -6.21 4.00 -8.40
CA THR A 283 -4.79 3.67 -8.26
C THR A 283 -4.60 2.24 -8.72
N VAL A 284 -3.75 2.04 -9.73
CA VAL A 284 -3.42 0.71 -10.23
C VAL A 284 -1.96 0.38 -9.95
N ILE A 285 -1.73 -0.81 -9.40
CA ILE A 285 -0.40 -1.38 -9.18
C ILE A 285 -0.35 -2.75 -9.87
N SER A 286 0.64 -2.96 -10.71
CA SER A 286 0.78 -4.19 -11.50
C SER A 286 1.78 -5.20 -10.90
N ALA A 287 1.92 -5.20 -9.59
CA ALA A 287 2.83 -6.05 -8.83
C ALA A 287 2.08 -6.75 -7.69
N PRO A 288 1.37 -7.88 -7.97
CA PRO A 288 0.51 -8.53 -6.99
C PRO A 288 1.24 -9.04 -5.74
N MET A 289 2.53 -9.35 -5.86
CA MET A 289 3.34 -9.78 -4.73
C MET A 289 3.88 -8.64 -3.86
N MET A 290 3.68 -7.37 -4.25
CA MET A 290 4.26 -6.23 -3.55
C MET A 290 3.91 -6.20 -2.05
N ILE A 291 2.68 -6.51 -1.70
CA ILE A 291 2.17 -6.53 -0.33
C ILE A 291 1.85 -7.95 0.20
N ASP A 292 2.28 -8.98 -0.54
CA ASP A 292 2.09 -10.37 -0.12
C ASP A 292 3.00 -10.71 1.08
N SER A 293 2.48 -11.48 2.02
CA SER A 293 3.22 -11.87 3.23
C SER A 293 4.49 -12.65 2.93
N GLN A 294 4.54 -13.41 1.84
CA GLN A 294 5.74 -14.13 1.42
C GLN A 294 6.89 -13.16 1.11
N LEU A 295 6.58 -11.96 0.62
CA LEU A 295 7.58 -10.92 0.41
C LEU A 295 7.81 -10.10 1.69
N THR A 296 6.77 -9.59 2.28
CA THR A 296 6.87 -8.65 3.41
C THR A 296 7.43 -9.29 4.66
N ASP A 297 7.11 -10.57 4.93
CA ASP A 297 7.66 -11.31 6.07
C ASP A 297 9.09 -11.82 5.82
N ALA A 298 9.46 -12.09 4.55
CA ALA A 298 10.79 -12.57 4.19
C ALA A 298 11.82 -11.45 4.06
N PHE A 299 11.39 -10.26 3.65
CA PHE A 299 12.24 -9.10 3.37
C PHE A 299 11.88 -7.94 4.31
N THR A 300 12.18 -8.09 5.59
CA THR A 300 11.93 -7.06 6.63
C THR A 300 12.72 -5.76 6.42
N THR A 301 13.52 -5.70 5.38
CA THR A 301 14.40 -4.59 5.04
C THR A 301 13.85 -3.73 3.90
N VAL A 302 12.72 -4.10 3.31
CA VAL A 302 12.04 -3.33 2.27
C VAL A 302 10.77 -2.70 2.82
N GLU A 303 10.39 -1.56 2.28
CA GLU A 303 9.23 -0.77 2.74
C GLU A 303 8.06 -0.98 1.78
N ASN A 304 7.64 -2.23 1.66
CA ASN A 304 6.53 -2.59 0.79
C ASN A 304 5.14 -2.39 1.43
N LEU A 305 5.12 -2.16 2.74
CA LEU A 305 3.88 -1.92 3.51
C LEU A 305 3.76 -0.48 3.96
#